data_2f7b05eb5f0fbc2a22dbfb72e7bdd872
#
_entry.id   2f7b05eb5f0fbc2a22dbfb72e7bdd872
#
_cell.length_a   1.000
_cell.length_b   1.000
_cell.length_c   1.000
_cell.angle_alpha   90.00
_cell.angle_beta   90.00
_cell.angle_gamma   90.00
#
_symmetry.space_group_name_H-M   'P 1'
#
loop_
_entity.id
_entity.type
_entity.pdbx_description
1 polymer ?
#
loop_
_entity_poly.entity_id
_entity_poly.type
_entity_poly.pdbx_seq_one_letter_code
_entity_poly.pdbx_strand_id
1 'polypeptide(L)'
;MSNKTKKWYHPGRSGLLSLGSSTGPELAYFGEIHPFIIKKLDLRTDNILGFEIILDNIPKTRKKIREAKPQFIIFDYQKVLRDFAFVIDEKYSSGEIISLVKKIDKELIKDVRIFDVYQGDNIASGKKSIAFNVILEPKDKTLSDNEIEEVSKKIISTVEETTGAILRS
;
A
#
# COMPACT_ATOMS: atom_id res chain seq x y z
N MET A 1 4.47 -10.81 6.27
CA MET A 1 5.53 -10.78 5.23
C MET A 1 6.08 -12.18 5.10
N SER A 2 6.08 -12.73 3.90
CA SER A 2 6.57 -14.12 3.66
C SER A 2 8.10 -14.13 3.82
N ASN A 3 8.61 -14.94 4.73
CA ASN A 3 10.05 -15.16 5.01
C ASN A 3 10.80 -15.90 3.87
N LYS A 4 10.38 -15.71 2.63
CA LYS A 4 10.93 -16.38 1.44
C LYS A 4 11.94 -15.51 0.69
N THR A 5 12.77 -14.77 1.39
CA THR A 5 13.84 -14.03 0.73
C THR A 5 15.09 -14.88 0.53
N LYS A 6 15.94 -14.49 -0.40
CA LYS A 6 17.19 -15.21 -0.67
C LYS A 6 18.15 -15.07 0.51
N LYS A 7 19.01 -16.08 0.73
CA LYS A 7 19.93 -16.15 1.87
C LYS A 7 20.97 -15.02 1.95
N TRP A 8 21.15 -14.30 0.88
CA TRP A 8 22.08 -13.15 0.86
C TRP A 8 21.44 -11.82 1.29
N TYR A 9 20.14 -11.78 1.51
CA TYR A 9 19.48 -10.65 2.13
C TYR A 9 19.31 -10.84 3.64
N HIS A 10 19.20 -9.73 4.35
CA HIS A 10 18.91 -9.72 5.78
C HIS A 10 17.51 -10.31 6.04
N PRO A 11 17.35 -11.30 6.95
CA PRO A 11 16.08 -12.02 7.10
C PRO A 11 14.90 -11.16 7.56
N GLY A 12 15.17 -10.07 8.29
CA GLY A 12 14.12 -9.15 8.80
C GLY A 12 14.00 -7.83 8.03
N ARG A 13 14.93 -7.55 7.09
CA ARG A 13 14.96 -6.28 6.34
C ARG A 13 15.05 -6.51 4.84
N SER A 14 14.26 -7.46 4.37
CA SER A 14 14.15 -7.80 2.96
C SER A 14 12.73 -8.19 2.59
N GLY A 15 12.41 -8.11 1.31
CA GLY A 15 11.10 -8.41 0.78
C GLY A 15 11.13 -9.11 -0.56
N LEU A 16 10.01 -9.72 -0.90
CA LEU A 16 9.71 -10.34 -2.18
C LEU A 16 8.52 -9.63 -2.80
N LEU A 17 8.66 -9.22 -4.05
CA LEU A 17 7.56 -8.74 -4.87
C LEU A 17 7.04 -9.89 -5.73
N SER A 18 5.77 -10.21 -5.59
CA SER A 18 5.09 -11.25 -6.38
C SER A 18 3.95 -10.67 -7.20
N LEU A 19 3.62 -11.31 -8.30
CA LEU A 19 2.54 -10.90 -9.19
C LEU A 19 1.17 -11.33 -8.65
N GLY A 20 0.30 -10.37 -8.39
CA GLY A 20 -1.11 -10.60 -8.04
C GLY A 20 -1.36 -11.06 -6.60
N SER A 21 -0.59 -12.00 -6.08
CA SER A 21 -0.73 -12.52 -4.71
C SER A 21 0.62 -12.94 -4.12
N SER A 22 0.65 -13.20 -2.81
CA SER A 22 1.87 -13.69 -2.11
C SER A 22 2.35 -15.07 -2.58
N THR A 23 1.51 -15.82 -3.29
CA THR A 23 1.83 -17.12 -3.90
C THR A 23 2.01 -17.04 -5.42
N GLY A 24 1.89 -15.86 -6.00
CA GLY A 24 2.09 -15.62 -7.42
C GLY A 24 3.56 -15.70 -7.85
N PRO A 25 3.83 -15.61 -9.16
CA PRO A 25 5.21 -15.59 -9.67
C PRO A 25 6.05 -14.51 -9.01
N GLU A 26 7.25 -14.86 -8.59
CA GLU A 26 8.20 -13.96 -7.96
C GLU A 26 8.77 -13.00 -9.00
N LEU A 27 8.61 -11.70 -8.80
CA LEU A 27 9.06 -10.66 -9.74
C LEU A 27 10.38 -10.03 -9.33
N ALA A 28 10.56 -9.78 -8.04
CA ALA A 28 11.78 -9.15 -7.55
C ALA A 28 12.05 -9.48 -6.08
N TYR A 29 13.31 -9.52 -5.73
CA TYR A 29 13.80 -9.50 -4.36
C TYR A 29 14.46 -8.16 -4.09
N PHE A 30 14.32 -7.65 -2.88
CA PHE A 30 14.97 -6.41 -2.45
C PHE A 30 15.20 -6.40 -0.95
N GLY A 31 16.14 -5.61 -0.53
CA GLY A 31 16.42 -5.44 0.90
C GLY A 31 17.87 -5.16 1.20
N GLU A 32 18.18 -5.20 2.48
CA GLU A 32 19.54 -5.06 2.98
C GLU A 32 20.32 -6.36 2.76
N ILE A 33 21.55 -6.23 2.29
CA ILE A 33 22.45 -7.38 2.16
C ILE A 33 22.81 -7.91 3.55
N HIS A 34 22.89 -9.24 3.67
CA HIS A 34 23.16 -9.89 4.95
C HIS A 34 24.50 -9.44 5.53
N PRO A 35 24.59 -8.99 6.80
CA PRO A 35 25.82 -8.47 7.41
C PRO A 35 27.02 -9.43 7.31
N PHE A 36 26.76 -10.74 7.36
CA PHE A 36 27.81 -11.76 7.17
C PHE A 36 28.50 -11.66 5.82
N ILE A 37 27.75 -11.32 4.74
CA ILE A 37 28.30 -11.17 3.40
C ILE A 37 29.14 -9.90 3.31
N ILE A 38 28.65 -8.80 3.87
CA ILE A 38 29.38 -7.53 3.94
C ILE A 38 30.73 -7.75 4.63
N LYS A 39 30.72 -8.43 5.77
CA LYS A 39 31.94 -8.77 6.51
C LYS A 39 32.87 -9.71 5.74
N LYS A 40 32.32 -10.75 5.09
CA LYS A 40 33.11 -11.73 4.31
C LYS A 40 33.79 -11.11 3.10
N LEU A 41 33.19 -10.09 2.49
CA LEU A 41 33.72 -9.35 1.34
C LEU A 41 34.59 -8.16 1.77
N ASP A 42 34.81 -7.96 3.06
CA ASP A 42 35.59 -6.85 3.64
C ASP A 42 35.15 -5.47 3.11
N LEU A 43 33.82 -5.28 3.02
CA LEU A 43 33.26 -4.03 2.53
C LEU A 43 33.25 -3.00 3.67
N ARG A 44 33.74 -1.78 3.39
CA ARG A 44 33.83 -0.67 4.37
C ARG A 44 32.52 0.10 4.52
N THR A 45 31.40 -0.63 4.65
CA THR A 45 30.07 -0.06 4.83
C THR A 45 29.20 -1.03 5.62
N ASP A 46 28.33 -0.49 6.46
CA ASP A 46 27.48 -1.31 7.32
C ASP A 46 26.12 -1.61 6.68
N ASN A 47 25.70 -0.80 5.67
CA ASN A 47 24.39 -0.92 5.05
C ASN A 47 24.49 -0.89 3.53
N ILE A 48 24.24 -2.04 2.90
CA ILE A 48 24.11 -2.14 1.44
C ILE A 48 22.69 -2.59 1.14
N LEU A 49 21.99 -1.81 0.34
CA LEU A 49 20.69 -2.19 -0.21
C LEU A 49 20.88 -2.76 -1.61
N GLY A 50 20.16 -3.85 -1.88
CA GLY A 50 20.18 -4.50 -3.17
C GLY A 50 18.78 -4.85 -3.66
N PHE A 51 18.66 -5.05 -4.96
CA PHE A 51 17.45 -5.61 -5.55
C PHE A 51 17.84 -6.50 -6.76
N GLU A 52 16.97 -7.47 -7.02
CA GLU A 52 17.08 -8.38 -8.16
C GLU A 52 15.70 -8.48 -8.82
N ILE A 53 15.66 -8.35 -10.15
CA ILE A 53 14.42 -8.47 -10.92
C ILE A 53 14.51 -9.73 -11.78
N ILE A 54 13.48 -10.59 -11.72
CA ILE A 54 13.36 -11.81 -12.50
C ILE A 54 12.61 -11.47 -13.79
N LEU A 55 13.36 -11.12 -14.84
CA LEU A 55 12.77 -10.64 -16.10
C LEU A 55 11.87 -11.67 -16.78
N ASP A 56 12.18 -12.96 -16.65
CA ASP A 56 11.39 -14.04 -17.26
C ASP A 56 9.99 -14.18 -16.65
N ASN A 57 9.81 -13.73 -15.42
CA ASN A 57 8.54 -13.78 -14.72
C ASN A 57 7.68 -12.51 -14.96
N ILE A 58 8.23 -11.50 -15.63
CA ILE A 58 7.46 -10.31 -15.99
C ILE A 58 6.48 -10.69 -17.10
N PRO A 59 5.15 -10.52 -16.88
CA PRO A 59 4.17 -10.85 -17.89
C PRO A 59 4.43 -10.06 -19.16
N LYS A 60 4.61 -10.75 -20.27
CA LYS A 60 4.61 -10.10 -21.57
C LYS A 60 3.23 -9.48 -21.77
N THR A 61 3.19 -8.18 -21.98
CA THR A 61 1.94 -7.51 -22.34
C THR A 61 1.35 -8.22 -23.54
N ARG A 62 0.17 -8.81 -23.36
CA ARG A 62 -0.60 -9.27 -24.52
C ARG A 62 -0.74 -8.03 -25.40
N LYS A 63 -0.13 -8.06 -26.59
CA LYS A 63 -0.35 -7.08 -27.63
C LYS A 63 -1.83 -7.14 -28.05
N LYS A 64 -2.73 -6.62 -27.23
CA LYS A 64 -3.90 -5.96 -27.77
C LYS A 64 -3.31 -4.71 -28.41
N ILE A 65 -3.14 -4.76 -29.72
CA ILE A 65 -2.95 -3.57 -30.55
C ILE A 65 -4.21 -2.73 -30.28
N ARG A 66 -4.18 -1.95 -29.22
CA ARG A 66 -5.12 -0.85 -29.07
C ARG A 66 -4.54 0.23 -29.96
N GLU A 67 -5.04 0.29 -31.17
CA GLU A 67 -4.66 1.28 -32.17
C GLU A 67 -4.93 2.71 -31.70
N ALA A 68 -5.72 2.88 -30.65
CA ALA A 68 -5.93 4.17 -30.01
C ALA A 68 -5.72 4.06 -28.49
N LYS A 69 -5.05 5.05 -27.91
CA LYS A 69 -5.08 5.28 -26.46
C LYS A 69 -6.51 5.61 -26.06
N PRO A 70 -7.01 5.13 -24.91
CA PRO A 70 -8.31 5.56 -24.42
C PRO A 70 -8.32 7.09 -24.33
N GLN A 71 -9.44 7.69 -24.72
CA GLN A 71 -9.61 9.15 -24.62
C GLN A 71 -9.29 9.57 -23.18
N PHE A 72 -8.43 10.56 -23.04
CA PHE A 72 -8.15 11.17 -21.74
C PHE A 72 -9.36 12.03 -21.38
N ILE A 73 -10.13 11.58 -20.41
CA ILE A 73 -11.29 12.32 -19.89
C ILE A 73 -10.77 13.18 -18.73
N ILE A 74 -10.82 14.49 -18.91
CA ILE A 74 -10.60 15.44 -17.83
C ILE A 74 -11.94 15.62 -17.13
N PHE A 75 -11.99 15.33 -15.84
CA PHE A 75 -13.12 15.70 -15.00
C PHE A 75 -12.84 17.08 -14.43
N ASP A 76 -13.67 18.06 -14.77
CA ASP A 76 -13.51 19.48 -14.38
C ASP A 76 -13.90 19.74 -12.91
N TYR A 77 -14.28 18.68 -12.19
CA TYR A 77 -14.73 18.80 -10.80
C TYR A 77 -13.56 18.71 -9.83
N GLN A 78 -13.61 19.53 -8.79
CA GLN A 78 -12.56 19.57 -7.78
C GLN A 78 -12.47 18.26 -7.02
N LYS A 79 -11.25 17.70 -6.98
CA LYS A 79 -10.94 16.54 -6.14
C LYS A 79 -10.94 16.94 -4.68
N VAL A 80 -11.46 16.07 -3.84
CA VAL A 80 -11.47 16.24 -2.39
C VAL A 80 -10.50 15.25 -1.77
N LEU A 81 -9.63 15.75 -0.88
CA LEU A 81 -8.75 14.91 -0.06
C LEU A 81 -9.34 14.83 1.34
N ARG A 82 -9.32 13.60 1.91
CA ARG A 82 -9.70 13.34 3.30
C ARG A 82 -8.64 12.47 3.94
N ASP A 83 -8.20 12.89 5.11
CA ASP A 83 -7.21 12.19 5.91
C ASP A 83 -7.90 11.41 7.02
N PHE A 84 -7.42 10.20 7.25
CA PHE A 84 -7.88 9.31 8.30
C PHE A 84 -6.68 8.74 9.04
N ALA A 85 -6.79 8.63 10.36
CA ALA A 85 -5.81 7.95 11.17
C ALA A 85 -6.51 6.92 12.07
N PHE A 86 -6.02 5.69 12.09
CA PHE A 86 -6.59 4.60 12.87
C PHE A 86 -5.54 3.92 13.72
N VAL A 87 -5.93 3.52 14.92
CA VAL A 87 -5.17 2.54 15.71
C VAL A 87 -5.70 1.16 15.39
N ILE A 88 -4.88 0.30 14.84
CA ILE A 88 -5.24 -1.01 14.30
C ILE A 88 -4.28 -2.09 14.79
N ASP A 89 -4.70 -3.34 14.83
CA ASP A 89 -3.88 -4.50 15.13
C ASP A 89 -2.74 -4.66 14.10
N GLU A 90 -1.53 -4.96 14.57
CA GLU A 90 -0.32 -5.12 13.72
C GLU A 90 -0.46 -6.17 12.62
N LYS A 91 -1.32 -7.17 12.80
CA LYS A 91 -1.56 -8.24 11.82
C LYS A 91 -2.07 -7.73 10.47
N TYR A 92 -2.81 -6.61 10.47
CA TYR A 92 -3.31 -6.03 9.23
C TYR A 92 -2.21 -5.28 8.48
N SER A 93 -1.94 -5.67 7.25
CA SER A 93 -0.99 -4.97 6.39
C SER A 93 -1.57 -3.66 5.85
N SER A 94 -0.70 -2.71 5.54
CA SER A 94 -1.09 -1.45 4.88
C SER A 94 -1.83 -1.69 3.55
N GLY A 95 -1.43 -2.72 2.80
CA GLY A 95 -2.07 -3.08 1.53
C GLY A 95 -3.51 -3.59 1.70
N GLU A 96 -3.81 -4.29 2.79
CA GLU A 96 -5.17 -4.73 3.10
C GLU A 96 -6.09 -3.55 3.38
N ILE A 97 -5.61 -2.55 4.14
CA ILE A 97 -6.39 -1.33 4.42
C ILE A 97 -6.66 -0.54 3.13
N ILE A 98 -5.64 -0.33 2.29
CA ILE A 98 -5.81 0.32 0.99
C ILE A 98 -6.87 -0.43 0.16
N SER A 99 -6.78 -1.75 0.10
CA SER A 99 -7.69 -2.59 -0.67
C SER A 99 -9.11 -2.56 -0.13
N LEU A 100 -9.26 -2.51 1.19
CA LEU A 100 -10.56 -2.40 1.87
C LEU A 100 -11.22 -1.07 1.52
N VAL A 101 -10.52 0.04 1.73
CA VAL A 101 -11.07 1.38 1.48
C VAL A 101 -11.40 1.59 0.01
N LYS A 102 -10.55 1.16 -0.92
CA LYS A 102 -10.81 1.27 -2.38
C LYS A 102 -12.06 0.50 -2.85
N LYS A 103 -12.50 -0.50 -2.11
CA LYS A 103 -13.70 -1.29 -2.45
C LYS A 103 -15.01 -0.63 -2.03
N ILE A 104 -14.97 0.35 -1.12
CA ILE A 104 -16.17 1.01 -0.55
C ILE A 104 -16.95 1.74 -1.64
N ASP A 105 -16.23 2.49 -2.48
CA ASP A 105 -16.80 3.18 -3.62
C ASP A 105 -15.75 3.29 -4.76
N LYS A 106 -15.85 2.41 -5.73
CA LYS A 106 -14.90 2.34 -6.85
C LYS A 106 -15.06 3.47 -7.85
N GLU A 107 -16.21 4.13 -7.85
CA GLU A 107 -16.51 5.23 -8.77
C GLU A 107 -15.97 6.56 -8.23
N LEU A 108 -16.09 6.77 -6.92
CA LEU A 108 -15.74 8.01 -6.26
C LEU A 108 -14.32 8.00 -5.68
N ILE A 109 -13.90 6.88 -5.07
CA ILE A 109 -12.57 6.76 -4.47
C ILE A 109 -11.54 6.47 -5.56
N LYS A 110 -10.80 7.49 -5.95
CA LYS A 110 -9.77 7.40 -6.99
C LYS A 110 -8.50 6.74 -6.50
N ASP A 111 -8.04 7.13 -5.34
CA ASP A 111 -6.80 6.63 -4.76
C ASP A 111 -6.81 6.69 -3.23
N VAL A 112 -6.03 5.80 -2.63
CA VAL A 112 -5.79 5.75 -1.19
C VAL A 112 -4.29 5.62 -0.97
N ARG A 113 -3.70 6.53 -0.19
CA ARG A 113 -2.25 6.58 0.04
C ARG A 113 -1.97 6.64 1.53
N ILE A 114 -1.18 5.71 2.00
CA ILE A 114 -0.65 5.74 3.35
C ILE A 114 0.52 6.73 3.37
N PHE A 115 0.50 7.65 4.31
CA PHE A 115 1.57 8.60 4.49
C PHE A 115 2.29 8.47 5.84
N ASP A 116 1.67 7.76 6.81
CA ASP A 116 2.33 7.48 8.08
C ASP A 116 1.94 6.11 8.64
N VAL A 117 2.92 5.42 9.24
CA VAL A 117 2.72 4.20 10.03
C VAL A 117 3.60 4.29 11.27
N TYR A 118 3.00 4.42 12.43
CA TYR A 118 3.71 4.60 13.69
C TYR A 118 3.48 3.44 14.66
N GLN A 119 4.58 3.00 15.28
CA GLN A 119 4.61 2.05 16.37
C GLN A 119 5.52 2.62 17.44
N GLY A 120 5.02 2.81 18.64
CA GLY A 120 5.82 3.41 19.74
C GLY A 120 5.03 3.54 21.04
N ASP A 121 5.61 4.23 22.00
CA ASP A 121 5.20 4.26 23.41
C ASP A 121 3.76 4.72 23.67
N ASN A 122 3.16 5.43 22.71
CA ASN A 122 1.77 5.91 22.82
C ASN A 122 0.75 4.99 22.14
N ILE A 123 1.16 3.83 21.65
CA ILE A 123 0.29 2.84 21.00
C ILE A 123 0.34 1.55 21.81
N ALA A 124 -0.81 0.96 22.08
CA ALA A 124 -0.89 -0.31 22.82
C ALA A 124 -0.07 -1.40 22.14
N SER A 125 0.56 -2.26 22.96
CA SER A 125 1.34 -3.40 22.44
C SER A 125 0.50 -4.27 21.49
N GLY A 126 1.09 -4.68 20.36
CA GLY A 126 0.41 -5.44 19.31
C GLY A 126 -0.47 -4.59 18.37
N LYS A 127 -0.44 -3.25 18.52
CA LYS A 127 -1.14 -2.32 17.64
C LYS A 127 -0.19 -1.35 16.97
N LYS A 128 -0.68 -0.70 15.90
CA LYS A 128 0.00 0.38 15.19
C LYS A 128 -1.00 1.48 14.83
N SER A 129 -0.53 2.70 14.73
CA SER A 129 -1.26 3.80 14.10
C SER A 129 -0.96 3.79 12.61
N ILE A 130 -2.00 3.90 11.79
CA ILE A 130 -1.87 4.01 10.34
C ILE A 130 -2.64 5.25 9.89
N ALA A 131 -1.95 6.13 9.16
CA ALA A 131 -2.56 7.33 8.60
C ALA A 131 -2.53 7.29 7.07
N PHE A 132 -3.68 7.59 6.47
CA PHE A 132 -3.83 7.57 5.02
C PHE A 132 -4.75 8.68 4.54
N ASN A 133 -4.49 9.17 3.33
CA ASN A 133 -5.40 10.05 2.64
C ASN A 133 -6.21 9.29 1.58
N VAL A 134 -7.44 9.74 1.38
CA VAL A 134 -8.38 9.26 0.37
C VAL A 134 -8.64 10.39 -0.61
N ILE A 135 -8.44 10.12 -1.90
CA ILE A 135 -8.71 11.04 -2.97
C ILE A 135 -10.07 10.70 -3.57
N LEU A 136 -11.05 11.60 -3.37
CA LEU A 136 -12.36 11.52 -3.98
C LEU A 136 -12.35 12.32 -5.28
N GLU A 137 -12.72 11.68 -6.39
CA GLU A 137 -12.77 12.29 -7.73
C GLU A 137 -14.17 12.13 -8.31
N PRO A 138 -15.06 13.12 -8.13
CA PRO A 138 -16.41 13.07 -8.68
C PRO A 138 -16.40 13.20 -10.21
N LYS A 139 -17.34 12.52 -10.88
CA LYS A 139 -17.42 12.50 -12.36
C LYS A 139 -18.45 13.48 -12.91
N ASP A 140 -19.55 13.68 -12.19
CA ASP A 140 -20.74 14.33 -12.73
C ASP A 140 -21.10 15.68 -12.07
N LYS A 141 -20.59 15.94 -10.88
CA LYS A 141 -20.85 17.19 -10.12
C LYS A 141 -19.83 17.40 -9.01
N THR A 142 -19.70 18.63 -8.54
CA THR A 142 -18.94 18.92 -7.32
C THR A 142 -19.62 18.26 -6.11
N LEU A 143 -18.84 17.62 -5.23
CA LEU A 143 -19.35 17.02 -4.01
C LEU A 143 -19.79 18.10 -3.02
N SER A 144 -20.96 17.92 -2.44
CA SER A 144 -21.40 18.69 -1.29
C SER A 144 -20.74 18.20 0.00
N ASP A 145 -20.73 19.04 1.03
CA ASP A 145 -20.18 18.67 2.35
C ASP A 145 -20.90 17.44 2.94
N ASN A 146 -22.21 17.33 2.75
CA ASN A 146 -22.97 16.16 3.21
C ASN A 146 -22.52 14.87 2.53
N GLU A 147 -22.32 14.87 1.21
CA GLU A 147 -21.85 13.72 0.46
C GLU A 147 -20.44 13.29 0.89
N ILE A 148 -19.56 14.26 1.14
CA ILE A 148 -18.21 14.01 1.64
C ILE A 148 -18.27 13.40 3.04
N GLU A 149 -19.17 13.89 3.90
CA GLU A 149 -19.34 13.37 5.25
C GLU A 149 -19.92 11.95 5.26
N GLU A 150 -20.88 11.65 4.39
CA GLU A 150 -21.46 10.31 4.24
C GLU A 150 -20.40 9.29 3.81
N VAL A 151 -19.58 9.62 2.81
CA VAL A 151 -18.49 8.75 2.38
C VAL A 151 -17.44 8.58 3.47
N SER A 152 -17.14 9.65 4.20
CA SER A 152 -16.19 9.59 5.33
C SER A 152 -16.71 8.68 6.44
N LYS A 153 -17.98 8.79 6.82
CA LYS A 153 -18.62 7.89 7.80
C LYS A 153 -18.59 6.44 7.33
N LYS A 154 -18.86 6.20 6.05
CA LYS A 154 -18.82 4.86 5.47
C LYS A 154 -17.40 4.26 5.48
N ILE A 155 -16.38 5.08 5.25
CA ILE A 155 -14.98 4.64 5.35
C ILE A 155 -14.66 4.26 6.80
N ILE A 156 -15.02 5.12 7.76
CA ILE A 156 -14.76 4.89 9.18
C ILE A 156 -15.45 3.60 9.65
N SER A 157 -16.74 3.48 9.44
CA SER A 157 -17.51 2.29 9.88
C SER A 157 -16.96 1.01 9.24
N THR A 158 -16.66 1.02 7.93
CA THR A 158 -16.15 -0.17 7.24
C THR A 158 -14.79 -0.61 7.78
N VAL A 159 -13.89 0.34 8.07
CA VAL A 159 -12.58 0.02 8.63
C VAL A 159 -12.72 -0.51 10.05
N GLU A 160 -13.53 0.13 10.90
CA GLU A 160 -13.77 -0.28 12.29
C GLU A 160 -14.43 -1.67 12.36
N GLU A 161 -15.49 -1.91 11.59
CA GLU A 161 -16.21 -3.19 11.58
C GLU A 161 -15.34 -4.36 11.06
N THR A 162 -14.53 -4.10 10.04
CA THR A 162 -13.72 -5.17 9.42
C THR A 162 -12.48 -5.50 10.22
N THR A 163 -11.87 -4.52 10.88
CA THR A 163 -10.53 -4.67 11.47
C THR A 163 -10.51 -4.50 12.99
N GLY A 164 -11.59 -4.02 13.59
CA GLY A 164 -11.62 -3.63 15.00
C GLY A 164 -10.75 -2.40 15.29
N ALA A 165 -10.44 -1.62 14.25
CA ALA A 165 -9.68 -0.38 14.40
C ALA A 165 -10.47 0.67 15.17
N ILE A 166 -9.73 1.64 15.72
CA ILE A 166 -10.32 2.81 16.41
C ILE A 166 -9.83 4.06 15.67
N LEU A 167 -10.77 4.91 15.26
CA LEU A 167 -10.39 6.20 14.67
C LEU A 167 -9.64 7.04 15.69
N ARG A 168 -8.52 7.60 15.26
CA ARG A 168 -7.72 8.51 16.07
C ARG A 168 -8.15 9.95 15.74
N SER A 169 -8.70 10.62 16.74
CA SER A 169 -9.04 12.06 16.69
C SER A 169 -7.81 12.93 16.86
#